data_b75f3a7ba6f05f6619751d57533266fc
#
_entry.id   b75f3a7ba6f05f6619751d57533266fc
#
_cell.length_a   1.000
_cell.length_b   1.000
_cell.length_c   1.000
_cell.angle_alpha   90.00
_cell.angle_beta   90.00
_cell.angle_gamma   90.00
#
_symmetry.space_group_name_H-M   'P 1'
#
loop_
_entity.id
_entity.type
_entity.pdbx_description
1 polymer ?
#
loop_
_entity_poly.entity_id
_entity_poly.type
_entity_poly.pdbx_seq_one_letter_code
_entity_poly.pdbx_strand_id
1 'polypeptide(L)'
;MGNFVRENNEQTFFACRSSSWVLLALLAMSVGGCASALKPYPNTLPTNLQVNTKTDSTAFFSWVDIDISIYYGVGACQYDYQGTVRLNKADTEIGLPVGRPSYLQFWFSRSSVNGSAMVPYGVVLTPQAGYTYTADVHYAAGTYHAVLHERGAAGIRMLEHRPLPDCVR
;
A
#
# COMPACT_ATOMS: atom_id res chain seq x y z
N MET A 1 -33.51 74.92 19.40
CA MET A 1 -32.08 75.12 19.80
C MET A 1 -31.46 73.76 19.98
N GLY A 2 -30.83 73.26 18.93
CA GLY A 2 -30.13 71.96 18.94
C GLY A 2 -28.74 72.13 18.44
N ASN A 3 -27.77 71.87 19.30
CA ASN A 3 -26.36 71.95 18.98
C ASN A 3 -25.94 70.67 18.21
N PHE A 4 -25.47 70.88 17.00
CA PHE A 4 -24.86 69.87 16.15
C PHE A 4 -23.37 69.79 16.49
N VAL A 5 -22.92 68.69 17.13
CA VAL A 5 -21.51 68.39 17.33
C VAL A 5 -21.04 67.60 16.12
N ARG A 6 -20.06 68.14 15.42
CA ARG A 6 -19.40 67.58 14.24
C ARG A 6 -18.21 66.76 14.71
N GLU A 7 -18.32 65.44 14.71
CA GLU A 7 -17.18 64.55 14.95
C GLU A 7 -16.32 64.44 13.66
N ASN A 8 -15.07 64.85 13.80
CA ASN A 8 -14.05 64.69 12.78
C ASN A 8 -13.54 63.24 12.84
N ASN A 9 -13.84 62.47 11.82
CA ASN A 9 -13.33 61.12 11.67
C ASN A 9 -11.99 61.17 10.91
N GLU A 10 -10.88 61.28 11.63
CA GLU A 10 -9.53 61.10 11.07
C GLU A 10 -9.30 59.60 10.79
N GLN A 11 -9.54 59.19 9.56
CA GLN A 11 -9.11 57.87 9.08
C GLN A 11 -7.62 57.85 8.88
N THR A 12 -6.89 57.35 9.88
CA THR A 12 -5.49 56.95 9.74
C THR A 12 -5.40 55.73 8.83
N PHE A 13 -5.01 55.97 7.58
CA PHE A 13 -4.63 54.92 6.66
C PHE A 13 -3.34 54.26 7.13
N PHE A 14 -3.44 53.14 7.86
CA PHE A 14 -2.33 52.24 8.05
C PHE A 14 -2.06 51.54 6.72
N ALA A 15 -1.06 52.04 6.00
CA ALA A 15 -0.48 51.35 4.86
C ALA A 15 0.16 50.04 5.35
N CYS A 16 -0.62 48.95 5.30
CA CYS A 16 -0.13 47.59 5.52
C CYS A 16 0.81 47.24 4.37
N ARG A 17 2.08 47.58 4.51
CA ARG A 17 3.17 47.07 3.69
C ARG A 17 3.32 45.59 4.02
N SER A 18 2.35 44.74 3.54
CA SER A 18 2.40 43.31 3.68
C SER A 18 3.60 42.79 2.91
N SER A 19 4.61 42.39 3.66
CA SER A 19 5.77 41.68 3.16
C SER A 19 5.32 40.47 2.34
N SER A 20 5.48 40.53 1.02
CA SER A 20 5.26 39.42 0.08
C SER A 20 5.98 38.13 0.48
N TRP A 21 6.94 38.23 1.37
CA TRP A 21 7.71 37.10 1.92
C TRP A 21 6.93 36.20 2.86
N VAL A 22 5.92 36.73 3.58
CA VAL A 22 5.09 35.95 4.51
C VAL A 22 4.13 35.03 3.74
N LEU A 23 3.62 35.47 2.60
CA LEU A 23 2.76 34.67 1.74
C LEU A 23 3.52 33.52 1.07
N LEU A 24 4.79 33.73 0.67
CA LEU A 24 5.64 32.67 0.12
C LEU A 24 5.99 31.60 1.17
N ALA A 25 6.23 32.01 2.42
CA ALA A 25 6.51 31.05 3.51
C ALA A 25 5.30 30.18 3.87
N LEU A 26 4.07 30.72 3.80
CA LEU A 26 2.85 29.97 4.04
C LEU A 26 2.52 28.97 2.91
N LEU A 27 2.85 29.28 1.66
CA LEU A 27 2.69 28.34 0.55
C LEU A 27 3.67 27.16 0.64
N ALA A 28 4.88 27.34 1.15
CA ALA A 28 5.88 26.30 1.28
C ALA A 28 5.53 25.26 2.35
N MET A 29 4.71 25.58 3.34
CA MET A 29 4.31 24.64 4.41
C MET A 29 3.14 23.73 4.01
N SER A 30 2.43 24.01 2.93
CA SER A 30 1.26 23.22 2.51
C SER A 30 1.60 21.99 1.66
N VAL A 31 2.87 21.78 1.28
CA VAL A 31 3.30 20.64 0.43
C VAL A 31 3.80 19.46 1.26
N GLY A 32 3.82 19.55 2.58
CA GLY A 32 4.10 18.45 3.50
C GLY A 32 2.92 17.48 3.61
N GLY A 33 2.44 16.97 2.48
CA GLY A 33 1.51 15.84 2.48
C GLY A 33 2.16 14.67 3.24
N CYS A 34 1.54 14.21 4.32
CA CYS A 34 1.91 12.98 5.01
C CYS A 34 1.73 11.80 4.06
N ALA A 35 2.69 11.59 3.14
CA ALA A 35 2.88 10.31 2.53
C ALA A 35 3.32 9.38 3.67
N SER A 36 2.37 8.67 4.29
CA SER A 36 2.69 7.60 5.22
C SER A 36 3.47 6.55 4.42
N ALA A 37 4.80 6.63 4.53
CA ALA A 37 5.68 5.68 3.88
C ALA A 37 5.34 4.29 4.41
N LEU A 38 4.94 3.38 3.53
CA LEU A 38 4.67 2.00 3.89
C LEU A 38 5.95 1.44 4.55
N LYS A 39 5.80 0.81 5.71
CA LYS A 39 6.92 0.14 6.39
C LYS A 39 7.46 -0.94 5.46
N PRO A 40 8.74 -0.88 5.03
CA PRO A 40 9.30 -1.94 4.20
C PRO A 40 9.41 -3.24 4.98
N TYR A 41 9.13 -4.36 4.32
CA TYR A 41 9.36 -5.68 4.91
C TYR A 41 10.87 -5.94 5.02
N PRO A 42 11.40 -6.35 6.18
CA PRO A 42 12.85 -6.46 6.40
C PRO A 42 13.53 -7.56 5.58
N ASN A 43 12.79 -8.59 5.15
CA ASN A 43 13.25 -9.72 4.29
C ASN A 43 14.60 -10.32 4.71
N THR A 44 14.77 -10.57 6.00
CA THR A 44 16.03 -11.08 6.59
C THR A 44 16.06 -12.59 6.74
N LEU A 45 14.94 -13.27 6.50
CA LEU A 45 14.81 -14.72 6.60
C LEU A 45 15.27 -15.39 5.28
N PRO A 46 15.70 -16.68 5.32
CA PRO A 46 15.98 -17.43 4.10
C PRO A 46 14.79 -17.43 3.15
N THR A 47 15.06 -17.21 1.87
CA THR A 47 14.03 -17.19 0.82
C THR A 47 13.31 -18.53 0.71
N ASN A 48 11.99 -18.50 0.81
CA ASN A 48 11.12 -19.64 0.59
C ASN A 48 9.85 -19.33 -0.20
N LEU A 49 9.62 -18.05 -0.54
CA LEU A 49 8.56 -17.60 -1.42
C LEU A 49 9.15 -16.81 -2.58
N GLN A 50 8.85 -17.21 -3.82
CA GLN A 50 9.11 -16.47 -5.04
C GLN A 50 7.80 -15.86 -5.56
N VAL A 51 7.78 -14.59 -5.86
CA VAL A 51 6.63 -13.90 -6.44
C VAL A 51 6.96 -13.49 -7.87
N ASN A 52 6.31 -14.12 -8.83
CA ASN A 52 6.42 -13.79 -10.25
C ASN A 52 5.31 -12.79 -10.60
N THR A 53 5.69 -11.63 -11.10
CA THR A 53 4.75 -10.56 -11.41
C THR A 53 4.72 -10.28 -12.91
N LYS A 54 3.52 -10.29 -13.51
CA LYS A 54 3.30 -9.93 -14.89
C LYS A 54 2.15 -8.93 -15.01
N THR A 55 2.42 -7.78 -15.59
CA THR A 55 1.40 -6.74 -15.84
C THR A 55 1.33 -6.44 -17.33
N ASP A 56 0.21 -6.79 -17.95
CA ASP A 56 -0.09 -6.43 -19.33
C ASP A 56 -0.99 -5.18 -19.33
N SER A 57 -0.39 -4.00 -19.26
CA SER A 57 -1.14 -2.75 -19.39
C SER A 57 -1.10 -2.30 -20.85
N THR A 58 -2.22 -2.45 -21.55
CA THR A 58 -2.37 -2.02 -22.96
C THR A 58 -2.91 -0.61 -23.10
N ALA A 59 -3.30 0.04 -22.01
CA ALA A 59 -3.93 1.35 -22.04
C ALA A 59 -2.89 2.47 -21.89
N PHE A 60 -2.85 3.38 -22.85
CA PHE A 60 -2.13 4.65 -22.71
C PHE A 60 -2.62 5.39 -21.46
N PHE A 61 -1.70 5.89 -20.64
CA PHE A 61 -1.99 6.62 -19.39
C PHE A 61 -2.66 5.80 -18.28
N SER A 62 -2.43 4.48 -18.24
CA SER A 62 -2.76 3.67 -17.07
C SER A 62 -1.54 2.88 -16.61
N TRP A 63 -1.34 2.82 -15.30
CA TRP A 63 -0.31 2.00 -14.68
C TRP A 63 -0.92 1.17 -13.57
N VAL A 64 -0.33 0.02 -13.35
CA VAL A 64 -0.72 -0.92 -12.32
C VAL A 64 0.47 -1.13 -11.40
N ASP A 65 0.28 -0.86 -10.11
CA ASP A 65 1.23 -1.18 -9.07
C ASP A 65 0.70 -2.38 -8.28
N ILE A 66 1.60 -3.26 -7.89
CA ILE A 66 1.28 -4.42 -7.06
C ILE A 66 2.20 -4.39 -5.85
N ASP A 67 1.58 -4.40 -4.67
CA ASP A 67 2.28 -4.49 -3.40
C ASP A 67 1.82 -5.74 -2.66
N ILE A 68 2.70 -6.33 -1.83
CA ILE A 68 2.34 -7.41 -0.92
C ILE A 68 2.60 -6.99 0.53
N SER A 69 1.55 -6.91 1.32
CA SER A 69 1.63 -6.69 2.75
C SER A 69 1.71 -8.03 3.48
N ILE A 70 2.67 -8.16 4.37
CA ILE A 70 2.99 -9.40 5.07
C ILE A 70 2.64 -9.25 6.55
N TYR A 71 1.89 -10.20 7.07
CA TYR A 71 1.48 -10.27 8.46
C TYR A 71 1.81 -11.65 9.03
N TYR A 72 2.23 -11.71 10.30
CA TYR A 72 2.50 -12.95 11.01
C TYR A 72 1.43 -13.24 12.05
N GLY A 73 0.94 -14.47 12.08
CA GLY A 73 0.02 -14.91 13.11
C GLY A 73 0.65 -14.88 14.49
N VAL A 74 -0.05 -14.29 15.46
CA VAL A 74 0.34 -14.22 16.89
C VAL A 74 -0.67 -14.91 17.79
N GLY A 75 -1.78 -15.36 17.21
CA GLY A 75 -2.87 -16.07 17.89
C GLY A 75 -3.88 -16.61 16.90
N ALA A 76 -4.97 -17.19 17.38
CA ALA A 76 -5.97 -17.86 16.53
C ALA A 76 -6.56 -16.95 15.43
N CYS A 77 -6.65 -15.63 15.71
CA CYS A 77 -7.26 -14.64 14.80
C CYS A 77 -6.50 -13.32 14.81
N GLN A 78 -5.25 -13.34 15.23
CA GLN A 78 -4.49 -12.12 15.38
C GLN A 78 -3.24 -12.17 14.50
N TYR A 79 -3.06 -11.13 13.69
CA TYR A 79 -1.96 -11.02 12.76
C TYR A 79 -1.27 -9.66 12.92
N ASP A 80 0.04 -9.68 13.14
CA ASP A 80 0.86 -8.48 13.27
C ASP A 80 1.48 -8.11 11.93
N TYR A 81 1.30 -6.87 11.53
CA TYR A 81 1.90 -6.33 10.31
C TYR A 81 3.42 -6.26 10.40
N GLN A 82 4.09 -6.92 9.47
CA GLN A 82 5.54 -6.99 9.39
C GLN A 82 6.12 -5.98 8.40
N GLY A 83 5.42 -5.67 7.35
CA GLY A 83 5.85 -4.72 6.33
C GLY A 83 5.26 -5.03 4.97
N THR A 84 5.62 -4.20 3.99
CA THR A 84 5.18 -4.31 2.60
C THR A 84 6.38 -4.47 1.69
N VAL A 85 6.23 -5.31 0.67
CA VAL A 85 7.16 -5.48 -0.45
C VAL A 85 6.48 -4.95 -1.71
N ARG A 86 7.14 -4.03 -2.40
CA ARG A 86 6.68 -3.56 -3.71
C ARG A 86 7.11 -4.52 -4.80
N LEU A 87 6.16 -5.00 -5.59
CA LEU A 87 6.38 -5.96 -6.67
C LEU A 87 6.61 -5.22 -8.00
N ASN A 88 7.67 -4.45 -8.09
CA ASN A 88 8.05 -3.66 -9.27
C ASN A 88 9.05 -4.36 -10.19
N LYS A 89 9.38 -5.64 -9.89
CA LYS A 89 10.24 -6.51 -10.68
C LYS A 89 9.45 -7.73 -11.11
N ALA A 90 9.87 -8.37 -12.20
CA ALA A 90 9.26 -9.60 -12.67
C ALA A 90 9.33 -10.73 -11.64
N ASP A 91 10.45 -10.77 -10.89
CA ASP A 91 10.70 -11.77 -9.85
C ASP A 91 11.08 -11.08 -8.55
N THR A 92 10.45 -11.49 -7.46
CA THR A 92 10.74 -10.98 -6.11
C THR A 92 10.83 -12.15 -5.15
N GLU A 93 11.93 -12.22 -4.41
CA GLU A 93 12.18 -13.26 -3.42
C GLU A 93 11.86 -12.78 -2.01
N ILE A 94 11.14 -13.58 -1.24
CA ILE A 94 10.67 -13.25 0.11
C ILE A 94 10.97 -14.43 1.05
N GLY A 95 11.52 -14.13 2.21
CA GLY A 95 11.71 -15.07 3.31
C GLY A 95 10.54 -15.01 4.29
N LEU A 96 9.78 -16.10 4.44
CA LEU A 96 8.71 -16.25 5.42
C LEU A 96 9.12 -17.19 6.55
N PRO A 97 8.65 -16.97 7.81
CA PRO A 97 9.00 -17.82 8.94
C PRO A 97 8.38 -19.21 8.79
N VAL A 98 9.21 -20.24 8.89
CA VAL A 98 8.78 -21.64 8.86
C VAL A 98 7.97 -21.97 10.11
N GLY A 99 6.86 -22.70 9.95
CA GLY A 99 5.97 -23.14 11.02
C GLY A 99 5.06 -22.06 11.61
N ARG A 100 5.14 -20.82 11.11
CA ARG A 100 4.31 -19.72 11.59
C ARG A 100 3.29 -19.32 10.53
N PRO A 101 1.99 -19.22 10.87
CA PRO A 101 0.99 -18.70 9.95
C PRO A 101 1.35 -17.30 9.47
N SER A 102 1.36 -17.10 8.17
CA SER A 102 1.61 -15.81 7.53
C SER A 102 0.42 -15.46 6.65
N TYR A 103 -0.13 -14.26 6.81
CA TYR A 103 -1.14 -13.71 5.92
C TYR A 103 -0.47 -12.80 4.91
N LEU A 104 -0.63 -13.12 3.65
CA LEU A 104 -0.11 -12.39 2.51
C LEU A 104 -1.27 -11.65 1.86
N GLN A 105 -1.22 -10.33 1.86
CA GLN A 105 -2.25 -9.50 1.24
C GLN A 105 -1.67 -8.76 0.05
N PHE A 106 -2.04 -9.19 -1.14
CA PHE A 106 -1.71 -8.53 -2.40
C PHE A 106 -2.65 -7.34 -2.61
N TRP A 107 -2.08 -6.20 -2.93
CA TRP A 107 -2.80 -4.97 -3.25
C TRP A 107 -2.57 -4.65 -4.72
N PHE A 108 -3.61 -4.74 -5.50
CA PHE A 108 -3.60 -4.35 -6.91
C PHE A 108 -4.13 -2.93 -7.02
N SER A 109 -3.25 -1.98 -7.30
CA SER A 109 -3.60 -0.57 -7.46
C SER A 109 -3.52 -0.21 -8.92
N ARG A 110 -4.63 0.24 -9.50
CA ARG A 110 -4.67 0.77 -10.86
C ARG A 110 -4.93 2.25 -10.81
N SER A 111 -4.11 3.03 -11.51
CA SER A 111 -4.30 4.47 -11.69
C SER A 111 -4.50 4.78 -13.17
N SER A 112 -5.44 5.66 -13.48
CA SER A 112 -5.72 6.16 -14.83
C SER A 112 -6.20 7.61 -14.76
N VAL A 113 -6.28 8.29 -15.89
CA VAL A 113 -6.85 9.65 -15.97
C VAL A 113 -8.31 9.74 -15.49
N ASN A 114 -9.05 8.64 -15.50
CA ASN A 114 -10.46 8.58 -15.11
C ASN A 114 -10.68 8.13 -13.65
N GLY A 115 -9.60 7.91 -12.88
CA GLY A 115 -9.67 7.50 -11.48
C GLY A 115 -8.70 6.38 -11.12
N SER A 116 -8.76 5.99 -9.85
CA SER A 116 -7.96 4.90 -9.28
C SER A 116 -8.87 3.84 -8.67
N ALA A 117 -8.43 2.58 -8.74
CA ALA A 117 -9.09 1.44 -8.10
C ALA A 117 -8.04 0.61 -7.36
N MET A 118 -8.43 0.05 -6.22
CA MET A 118 -7.58 -0.83 -5.42
C MET A 118 -8.36 -2.10 -5.09
N VAL A 119 -7.77 -3.25 -5.36
CA VAL A 119 -8.37 -4.57 -5.09
C VAL A 119 -7.44 -5.37 -4.20
N PRO A 120 -7.86 -5.76 -2.99
CA PRO A 120 -7.10 -6.65 -2.14
C PRO A 120 -7.37 -8.12 -2.50
N TYR A 121 -6.32 -8.94 -2.42
CA TYR A 121 -6.40 -10.39 -2.49
C TYR A 121 -5.56 -10.99 -1.36
N GLY A 122 -6.15 -11.81 -0.51
CA GLY A 122 -5.48 -12.32 0.68
C GLY A 122 -5.39 -13.84 0.71
N VAL A 123 -4.27 -14.36 1.22
CA VAL A 123 -4.06 -15.79 1.42
C VAL A 123 -3.34 -16.05 2.73
N VAL A 124 -3.78 -17.05 3.48
CA VAL A 124 -3.08 -17.56 4.67
C VAL A 124 -2.22 -18.74 4.27
N LEU A 125 -0.95 -18.67 4.61
CA LEU A 125 0.06 -19.68 4.35
C LEU A 125 0.83 -20.00 5.63
N THR A 126 1.07 -21.28 5.92
CA THR A 126 2.02 -21.69 6.98
C THR A 126 3.20 -22.37 6.31
N PRO A 127 4.34 -21.65 6.11
CA PRO A 127 5.49 -22.23 5.44
C PRO A 127 6.04 -23.43 6.20
N GLN A 128 6.38 -24.47 5.47
CA GLN A 128 6.95 -25.73 6.03
C GLN A 128 8.45 -25.83 5.73
N ALA A 129 9.20 -26.49 6.60
CA ALA A 129 10.62 -26.75 6.36
C ALA A 129 10.81 -27.63 5.11
N GLY A 130 11.75 -27.26 4.25
CA GLY A 130 12.02 -28.00 3.00
C GLY A 130 11.02 -27.76 1.88
N TYR A 131 10.05 -26.86 2.05
CA TYR A 131 9.10 -26.45 1.00
C TYR A 131 9.48 -25.09 0.44
N THR A 132 9.20 -24.91 -0.84
CA THR A 132 9.25 -23.63 -1.53
C THR A 132 7.88 -23.25 -2.08
N TYR A 133 7.61 -21.96 -2.13
CA TYR A 133 6.34 -21.40 -2.57
C TYR A 133 6.56 -20.50 -3.76
N THR A 134 5.62 -20.49 -4.69
CA THR A 134 5.61 -19.58 -5.84
C THR A 134 4.26 -18.90 -5.93
N ALA A 135 4.22 -17.60 -5.95
CA ALA A 135 3.03 -16.83 -6.22
C ALA A 135 3.12 -16.23 -7.62
N ASP A 136 2.24 -16.67 -8.53
CA ASP A 136 2.10 -16.10 -9.86
C ASP A 136 1.03 -15.01 -9.82
N VAL A 137 1.45 -13.77 -10.00
CA VAL A 137 0.61 -12.58 -9.89
C VAL A 137 0.51 -11.93 -11.26
N HIS A 138 -0.69 -11.86 -11.80
CA HIS A 138 -0.91 -11.41 -13.14
C HIS A 138 -2.04 -10.38 -13.22
N TYR A 139 -1.82 -9.31 -13.98
CA TYR A 139 -2.85 -8.36 -14.39
C TYR A 139 -2.93 -8.33 -15.91
N ALA A 140 -4.08 -8.71 -16.46
CA ALA A 140 -4.36 -8.61 -17.89
C ALA A 140 -5.83 -8.31 -18.16
N ALA A 141 -6.11 -7.53 -19.18
CA ALA A 141 -7.47 -7.22 -19.64
C ALA A 141 -8.42 -6.72 -18.54
N GLY A 142 -7.92 -5.99 -17.55
CA GLY A 142 -8.72 -5.47 -16.44
C GLY A 142 -8.95 -6.46 -15.30
N THR A 143 -8.39 -7.66 -15.35
CA THR A 143 -8.56 -8.71 -14.35
C THR A 143 -7.26 -8.97 -13.61
N TYR A 144 -7.37 -9.19 -12.30
CA TYR A 144 -6.26 -9.54 -11.42
C TYR A 144 -6.34 -11.04 -11.10
N HIS A 145 -5.20 -11.72 -11.21
CA HIS A 145 -5.04 -13.12 -10.86
C HIS A 145 -3.88 -13.28 -9.89
N ALA A 146 -4.07 -14.06 -8.84
CA ALA A 146 -2.98 -14.50 -7.98
C ALA A 146 -3.17 -15.98 -7.69
N VAL A 147 -2.17 -16.78 -8.04
CA VAL A 147 -2.18 -18.23 -7.84
C VAL A 147 -0.96 -18.60 -7.02
N LEU A 148 -1.16 -19.35 -5.95
CA LEU A 148 -0.10 -19.81 -5.06
C LEU A 148 0.16 -21.31 -5.28
N HIS A 149 1.42 -21.65 -5.48
CA HIS A 149 1.89 -23.03 -5.61
C HIS A 149 2.82 -23.36 -4.45
N GLU A 150 2.70 -24.56 -3.95
CA GLU A 150 3.62 -25.17 -2.99
C GLU A 150 4.39 -26.29 -3.68
N ARG A 151 5.68 -26.32 -3.51
CA ARG A 151 6.56 -27.40 -3.96
C ARG A 151 7.22 -28.05 -2.75
N GLY A 152 6.95 -29.34 -2.56
CA GLY A 152 7.58 -30.19 -1.55
C GLY A 152 8.08 -31.50 -2.12
N ALA A 153 8.41 -32.47 -1.27
CA ALA A 153 8.88 -33.80 -1.68
C ALA A 153 7.84 -34.56 -2.54
N ALA A 154 6.55 -34.34 -2.34
CA ALA A 154 5.46 -34.97 -3.09
C ALA A 154 5.17 -34.30 -4.44
N GLY A 155 5.89 -33.26 -4.83
CA GLY A 155 5.69 -32.51 -6.06
C GLY A 155 5.12 -31.11 -5.85
N ILE A 156 4.46 -30.58 -6.89
CA ILE A 156 3.87 -29.23 -6.90
C ILE A 156 2.36 -29.38 -6.73
N ARG A 157 1.78 -28.57 -5.85
CA ARG A 157 0.33 -28.41 -5.74
C ARG A 157 -0.07 -26.93 -5.69
N MET A 158 -1.23 -26.64 -6.22
CA MET A 158 -1.86 -25.33 -6.07
C MET A 158 -2.46 -25.22 -4.68
N LEU A 159 -2.22 -24.10 -4.01
CA LEU A 159 -2.86 -23.76 -2.75
C LEU A 159 -4.18 -23.02 -3.03
N GLU A 160 -5.23 -23.45 -2.37
CA GLU A 160 -6.52 -22.77 -2.45
C GLU A 160 -6.43 -21.40 -1.77
N HIS A 161 -7.16 -20.45 -2.34
CA HIS A 161 -7.36 -19.15 -1.71
C HIS A 161 -8.02 -19.36 -0.32
N ARG A 162 -7.33 -18.91 0.70
CA ARG A 162 -7.85 -18.89 2.08
C ARG A 162 -7.82 -17.47 2.57
N PRO A 163 -8.94 -16.76 2.54
CA PRO A 163 -9.04 -15.46 3.19
C PRO A 163 -8.76 -15.61 4.70
N LEU A 164 -8.52 -14.50 5.35
CA LEU A 164 -8.48 -14.52 6.82
C LEU A 164 -9.74 -15.22 7.34
N PRO A 165 -9.61 -16.20 8.24
CA PRO A 165 -10.77 -16.81 8.87
C PRO A 165 -11.61 -15.68 9.48
N ASP A 166 -12.94 -15.76 9.26
CA ASP A 166 -13.88 -14.86 9.91
C ASP A 166 -13.75 -15.03 11.42
N CYS A 167 -12.95 -14.19 12.00
CA CYS A 167 -12.81 -14.14 13.44
C CYS A 167 -14.03 -13.41 13.99
N VAL A 168 -15.03 -14.16 14.34
CA VAL A 168 -16.24 -13.64 15.02
C VAL A 168 -15.76 -12.85 16.23
N ARG A 169 -16.01 -11.54 16.21
CA ARG A 169 -15.76 -10.63 17.31
C ARG A 169 -16.80 -10.80 18.39
#